data_74a5b476fd4e2a6e24f41e950cbfb565
#
_entry.id   74a5b476fd4e2a6e24f41e950cbfb565
#
_cell.length_a   1.000
_cell.length_b   1.000
_cell.length_c   1.000
_cell.angle_alpha   90.00
_cell.angle_beta   90.00
_cell.angle_gamma   90.00
#
_symmetry.space_group_name_H-M   'P 1'
#
loop_
_entity.id
_entity.type
_entity.pdbx_description
1 polymer ?
#
loop_
_entity_poly.entity_id
_entity_poly.type
_entity_poly.pdbx_seq_one_letter_code
_entity_poly.pdbx_strand_id
1 'polypeptide(L)'
;MFIWEVVKMSKSVYRADFPLLDLSDVIYMDSAATSQRPQAVIDAIDEFYKRHNANPLRGVYKLSVEATQDYENARTKVAKFINASGSEEIIFTRNATESLNLVAYSYGLNNIKAGDEIAVSILEHHSNLLPWQMVARATGAKLVFLDCEEDGEITKAEIDSKINGKTKIVACTQISNVLGIPTPIEYIIEKAHSVGAVAVVDGAQSIPHKKIDVKALDADFFAFSGHKLCGPMGIGVLYGKKELLDAMPPFLSGGEMIEYVSRDTATYAELPHKFEAGTVNAEGVVGLAAAIDYVEGIGYD
;
A
#
# COMPACT_ATOMS: atom_id res chain seq x y z
N MET A 1 -34.07 -37.48 10.26
CA MET A 1 -33.18 -36.93 11.31
C MET A 1 -31.79 -36.89 10.73
N PHE A 2 -31.38 -35.76 10.13
CA PHE A 2 -30.05 -35.57 9.58
C PHE A 2 -29.09 -35.33 10.73
N ILE A 3 -28.21 -36.29 10.98
CA ILE A 3 -27.10 -36.13 11.90
C ILE A 3 -26.05 -35.32 11.19
N TRP A 4 -25.89 -34.05 11.56
CA TRP A 4 -24.73 -33.26 11.19
C TRP A 4 -23.52 -33.81 11.93
N GLU A 5 -22.69 -34.60 11.28
CA GLU A 5 -21.35 -34.87 11.79
C GLU A 5 -20.63 -33.50 11.84
N VAL A 6 -20.41 -33.01 13.07
CA VAL A 6 -19.55 -31.88 13.32
C VAL A 6 -18.12 -32.33 12.96
N VAL A 7 -17.69 -32.00 11.74
CA VAL A 7 -16.29 -32.17 11.37
C VAL A 7 -15.50 -31.27 12.35
N LYS A 8 -14.80 -31.90 13.30
CA LYS A 8 -13.84 -31.19 14.16
C LYS A 8 -12.72 -30.70 13.23
N MET A 9 -12.84 -29.48 12.75
CA MET A 9 -11.72 -28.80 12.10
C MET A 9 -10.57 -28.73 13.11
N SER A 10 -9.42 -29.26 12.77
CA SER A 10 -8.21 -29.08 13.58
C SER A 10 -7.92 -27.58 13.66
N LYS A 11 -7.72 -27.07 14.88
CA LYS A 11 -7.29 -25.68 15.05
C LYS A 11 -5.94 -25.51 14.34
N SER A 12 -5.78 -24.42 13.56
CA SER A 12 -4.49 -24.05 12.98
C SER A 12 -3.43 -23.98 14.08
N VAL A 13 -2.22 -24.43 13.78
CA VAL A 13 -1.07 -24.35 14.69
C VAL A 13 -0.75 -22.92 15.11
N TYR A 14 -1.08 -21.94 14.24
CA TYR A 14 -0.86 -20.51 14.47
C TYR A 14 -1.98 -19.82 15.27
N ARG A 15 -3.08 -20.52 15.60
CA ARG A 15 -4.22 -19.88 16.27
C ARG A 15 -3.83 -19.25 17.62
N ALA A 16 -2.94 -19.90 18.36
CA ALA A 16 -2.46 -19.42 19.66
C ALA A 16 -1.63 -18.12 19.58
N ASP A 17 -1.09 -17.81 18.41
CA ASP A 17 -0.34 -16.57 18.19
C ASP A 17 -1.25 -15.34 18.17
N PHE A 18 -2.57 -15.53 17.98
CA PHE A 18 -3.56 -14.48 17.85
C PHE A 18 -4.44 -14.42 19.09
N PRO A 19 -4.21 -13.51 20.05
CA PRO A 19 -4.91 -13.47 21.33
C PRO A 19 -6.43 -13.42 21.21
N LEU A 20 -6.96 -12.63 20.25
CA LEU A 20 -8.40 -12.55 20.02
C LEU A 20 -9.00 -13.92 19.66
N LEU A 21 -8.29 -14.70 18.87
CA LEU A 21 -8.75 -16.02 18.43
C LEU A 21 -8.54 -17.08 19.49
N ASP A 22 -7.45 -16.98 20.27
CA ASP A 22 -7.13 -17.92 21.35
C ASP A 22 -8.08 -17.77 22.54
N LEU A 23 -8.41 -16.53 22.90
CA LEU A 23 -9.31 -16.18 24.00
C LEU A 23 -10.81 -16.34 23.67
N SER A 24 -11.17 -16.75 22.47
CA SER A 24 -12.56 -16.86 22.03
C SER A 24 -12.81 -18.10 21.17
N ASP A 25 -14.08 -18.51 21.07
CA ASP A 25 -14.51 -19.58 20.17
C ASP A 25 -14.90 -19.07 18.77
N VAL A 26 -14.54 -17.83 18.45
CA VAL A 26 -14.85 -17.20 17.16
C VAL A 26 -14.14 -17.93 16.02
N ILE A 27 -14.89 -18.25 14.98
CA ILE A 27 -14.37 -18.60 13.66
C ILE A 27 -14.34 -17.32 12.82
N TYR A 28 -13.16 -16.74 12.68
CA TYR A 28 -12.98 -15.48 11.96
C TYR A 28 -12.70 -15.76 10.47
N MET A 29 -13.59 -15.29 9.59
CA MET A 29 -13.53 -15.54 8.13
C MET A 29 -13.52 -14.23 7.31
N ASP A 30 -13.19 -13.10 7.93
CA ASP A 30 -13.23 -11.76 7.31
C ASP A 30 -11.84 -11.15 7.16
N SER A 31 -10.81 -11.97 6.93
CA SER A 31 -9.42 -11.50 6.78
C SER A 31 -9.21 -10.61 5.54
N ALA A 32 -10.06 -10.75 4.52
CA ALA A 32 -10.03 -9.86 3.36
C ALA A 32 -10.40 -8.40 3.71
N ALA A 33 -11.23 -8.19 4.72
CA ALA A 33 -11.53 -6.87 5.26
C ALA A 33 -10.41 -6.38 6.20
N THR A 34 -10.00 -7.20 7.17
CA THR A 34 -8.88 -6.93 8.07
C THR A 34 -8.39 -8.25 8.69
N SER A 35 -7.09 -8.52 8.70
CA SER A 35 -6.53 -9.68 9.41
C SER A 35 -6.54 -9.46 10.93
N GLN A 36 -6.37 -10.52 11.71
CA GLN A 36 -6.11 -10.41 13.15
C GLN A 36 -4.63 -10.09 13.41
N ARG A 37 -4.30 -9.64 14.63
CA ARG A 37 -2.94 -9.25 15.02
C ARG A 37 -2.34 -10.36 15.85
N PRO A 38 -1.15 -10.87 15.49
CA PRO A 38 -0.41 -11.77 16.35
C PRO A 38 0.09 -11.02 17.60
N GLN A 39 0.31 -11.75 18.68
CA GLN A 39 0.81 -11.20 19.95
C GLN A 39 2.11 -10.41 19.73
N ALA A 40 3.00 -10.89 18.88
CA ALA A 40 4.26 -10.20 18.57
C ALA A 40 4.08 -8.77 18.06
N VAL A 41 3.00 -8.49 17.31
CA VAL A 41 2.68 -7.14 16.82
C VAL A 41 2.16 -6.26 17.96
N ILE A 42 1.34 -6.82 18.82
CA ILE A 42 0.79 -6.12 20.02
C ILE A 42 1.95 -5.76 20.94
N ASP A 43 2.85 -6.72 21.22
CA ASP A 43 4.01 -6.53 22.08
C ASP A 43 4.97 -5.47 21.56
N ALA A 44 5.20 -5.44 20.24
CA ALA A 44 6.08 -4.46 19.62
C ALA A 44 5.55 -3.02 19.80
N ILE A 45 4.24 -2.81 19.65
CA ILE A 45 3.60 -1.50 19.87
C ILE A 45 3.65 -1.13 21.35
N ASP A 46 3.34 -2.07 22.24
CA ASP A 46 3.37 -1.88 23.69
C ASP A 46 4.78 -1.51 24.18
N GLU A 47 5.81 -2.20 23.68
CA GLU A 47 7.21 -1.95 23.99
C GLU A 47 7.67 -0.58 23.47
N PHE A 48 7.26 -0.17 22.27
CA PHE A 48 7.55 1.17 21.74
C PHE A 48 7.01 2.25 22.68
N TYR A 49 5.74 2.16 23.11
CA TYR A 49 5.16 3.13 24.03
C TYR A 49 5.81 3.14 25.39
N LYS A 50 6.24 2.00 25.91
CA LYS A 50 6.88 1.88 27.22
C LYS A 50 8.32 2.38 27.26
N ARG A 51 9.08 2.29 26.13
CA ARG A 51 10.51 2.54 26.13
C ARG A 51 10.99 3.61 25.18
N HIS A 52 10.36 3.78 24.01
CA HIS A 52 10.86 4.63 22.95
C HIS A 52 9.87 5.74 22.54
N ASN A 53 8.80 5.94 23.29
CA ASN A 53 7.76 6.92 22.97
C ASN A 53 8.29 8.36 23.01
N ALA A 54 8.68 8.85 21.84
CA ALA A 54 9.09 10.23 21.61
C ALA A 54 8.73 10.64 20.18
N ASN A 55 8.67 11.96 19.92
CA ASN A 55 8.50 12.46 18.55
C ASN A 55 9.77 12.15 17.74
N PRO A 56 9.70 11.33 16.69
CA PRO A 56 10.85 11.03 15.84
C PRO A 56 11.24 12.24 14.97
N LEU A 57 12.39 12.15 14.30
CA LEU A 57 12.94 13.01 13.27
C LEU A 57 13.60 14.32 13.77
N ARG A 58 12.98 15.12 14.65
CA ARG A 58 13.48 16.46 15.01
C ARG A 58 14.19 16.57 16.34
N GLY A 59 14.00 15.61 17.23
CA GLY A 59 14.59 15.69 18.55
C GLY A 59 16.06 15.26 18.54
N VAL A 60 16.91 15.98 19.31
CA VAL A 60 18.33 15.66 19.49
C VAL A 60 18.61 14.90 20.80
N TYR A 61 17.57 14.61 21.58
CA TYR A 61 17.70 13.85 22.82
C TYR A 61 17.51 12.35 22.56
N LYS A 62 18.07 11.53 23.47
CA LYS A 62 18.20 10.07 23.30
C LYS A 62 16.93 9.38 22.82
N LEU A 63 15.77 9.60 23.51
CA LEU A 63 14.52 8.93 23.14
C LEU A 63 14.04 9.30 21.73
N SER A 64 14.19 10.55 21.30
CA SER A 64 13.81 10.96 19.94
C SER A 64 14.71 10.32 18.88
N VAL A 65 16.00 10.19 19.17
CA VAL A 65 16.94 9.48 18.27
C VAL A 65 16.58 7.99 18.17
N GLU A 66 16.26 7.34 19.29
CA GLU A 66 15.81 5.94 19.33
C GLU A 66 14.51 5.74 18.57
N ALA A 67 13.50 6.59 18.80
CA ALA A 67 12.24 6.56 18.05
C ALA A 67 12.43 6.79 16.54
N THR A 68 13.35 7.69 16.15
CA THR A 68 13.73 7.91 14.75
C THR A 68 14.37 6.66 14.17
N GLN A 69 15.28 6.02 14.90
CA GLN A 69 15.94 4.81 14.44
C GLN A 69 14.96 3.67 14.24
N ASP A 70 14.00 3.48 15.16
CA ASP A 70 12.95 2.46 15.04
C ASP A 70 12.09 2.70 13.79
N TYR A 71 11.71 3.96 13.56
CA TYR A 71 10.92 4.37 12.40
C TYR A 71 11.65 4.08 11.07
N GLU A 72 12.91 4.48 10.94
CA GLU A 72 13.69 4.29 9.72
C GLU A 72 14.14 2.83 9.52
N ASN A 73 14.41 2.08 10.59
CA ASN A 73 14.64 0.64 10.51
C ASN A 73 13.42 -0.10 9.97
N ALA A 74 12.22 0.28 10.39
CA ALA A 74 11.00 -0.30 9.88
C ALA A 74 10.80 0.04 8.39
N ARG A 75 11.12 1.26 7.95
CA ARG A 75 11.09 1.65 6.54
C ARG A 75 12.05 0.78 5.71
N THR A 76 13.26 0.60 6.19
CA THR A 76 14.26 -0.27 5.56
C THR A 76 13.78 -1.72 5.46
N LYS A 77 13.07 -2.21 6.49
CA LYS A 77 12.46 -3.54 6.48
C LYS A 77 11.37 -3.65 5.43
N VAL A 78 10.48 -2.67 5.33
CA VAL A 78 9.44 -2.64 4.27
C VAL A 78 10.08 -2.65 2.89
N ALA A 79 11.10 -1.83 2.65
CA ALA A 79 11.80 -1.80 1.38
C ALA A 79 12.37 -3.18 0.99
N LYS A 80 12.99 -3.87 1.94
CA LYS A 80 13.50 -5.24 1.73
C LYS A 80 12.39 -6.25 1.48
N PHE A 81 11.30 -6.16 2.22
CA PHE A 81 10.17 -7.09 2.14
C PHE A 81 9.52 -7.11 0.75
N ILE A 82 9.42 -5.96 0.09
CA ILE A 82 8.88 -5.86 -1.27
C ILE A 82 9.97 -5.74 -2.35
N ASN A 83 11.24 -5.91 -1.99
CA ASN A 83 12.41 -5.78 -2.87
C ASN A 83 12.50 -4.41 -3.59
N ALA A 84 12.21 -3.31 -2.88
CA ALA A 84 12.45 -1.96 -3.38
C ALA A 84 13.97 -1.67 -3.50
N SER A 85 14.36 -0.67 -4.28
CA SER A 85 15.77 -0.32 -4.50
C SER A 85 16.39 0.39 -3.29
N GLY A 86 15.58 1.19 -2.59
CA GLY A 86 16.00 1.91 -1.39
C GLY A 86 14.82 2.28 -0.49
N SER A 87 15.12 2.73 0.71
CA SER A 87 14.10 3.18 1.66
C SER A 87 13.46 4.50 1.25
N GLU A 88 14.10 5.30 0.41
CA GLU A 88 13.57 6.54 -0.16
C GLU A 88 12.38 6.32 -1.10
N GLU A 89 12.17 5.07 -1.57
CA GLU A 89 11.01 4.67 -2.39
C GLU A 89 9.80 4.27 -1.54
N ILE A 90 9.90 4.28 -0.21
CA ILE A 90 8.87 3.86 0.73
C ILE A 90 8.30 5.07 1.47
N ILE A 91 7.01 5.31 1.31
CA ILE A 91 6.27 6.38 1.98
C ILE A 91 5.25 5.71 2.91
N PHE A 92 5.24 6.10 4.18
CA PHE A 92 4.22 5.67 5.12
C PHE A 92 2.98 6.56 5.01
N THR A 93 1.83 5.91 4.98
CA THR A 93 0.51 6.52 4.90
C THR A 93 -0.41 5.89 5.95
N ARG A 94 -1.66 6.32 6.03
CA ARG A 94 -2.64 5.70 6.94
C ARG A 94 -3.16 4.35 6.45
N ASN A 95 -3.17 4.11 5.15
CA ASN A 95 -3.67 2.89 4.49
C ASN A 95 -3.46 2.99 2.96
N ALA A 96 -3.75 1.90 2.23
CA ALA A 96 -3.70 1.89 0.77
C ALA A 96 -4.59 2.98 0.12
N THR A 97 -5.74 3.31 0.72
CA THR A 97 -6.61 4.38 0.22
C THR A 97 -5.87 5.72 0.19
N GLU A 98 -5.16 6.08 1.27
CA GLU A 98 -4.37 7.31 1.29
C GLU A 98 -3.20 7.24 0.31
N SER A 99 -2.52 6.09 0.21
CA SER A 99 -1.45 5.87 -0.77
C SER A 99 -1.91 6.14 -2.20
N LEU A 100 -3.04 5.57 -2.60
CA LEU A 100 -3.63 5.74 -3.94
C LEU A 100 -4.12 7.17 -4.17
N ASN A 101 -4.68 7.83 -3.15
CA ASN A 101 -5.02 9.24 -3.23
C ASN A 101 -3.77 10.13 -3.35
N LEU A 102 -2.69 9.82 -2.64
CA LEU A 102 -1.42 10.55 -2.78
C LEU A 102 -0.95 10.52 -4.24
N VAL A 103 -0.94 9.34 -4.88
CA VAL A 103 -0.59 9.25 -6.31
C VAL A 103 -1.56 10.05 -7.17
N ALA A 104 -2.87 9.94 -6.92
CA ALA A 104 -3.87 10.66 -7.70
C ALA A 104 -3.72 12.19 -7.60
N TYR A 105 -3.52 12.72 -6.39
CA TYR A 105 -3.36 14.16 -6.17
C TYR A 105 -1.99 14.69 -6.62
N SER A 106 -0.91 14.00 -6.24
CA SER A 106 0.44 14.51 -6.48
C SER A 106 0.96 14.17 -7.88
N TYR A 107 0.62 13.00 -8.43
CA TYR A 107 0.98 12.65 -9.80
C TYR A 107 -0.17 12.95 -10.77
N GLY A 108 -1.36 12.41 -10.52
CA GLY A 108 -2.48 12.46 -11.45
C GLY A 108 -2.88 13.89 -11.83
N LEU A 109 -3.19 14.76 -10.86
CA LEU A 109 -3.61 16.14 -11.12
C LEU A 109 -2.52 17.00 -11.78
N ASN A 110 -1.25 16.65 -11.65
CA ASN A 110 -0.13 17.42 -12.19
C ASN A 110 0.36 16.95 -13.56
N ASN A 111 0.02 15.71 -13.97
CA ASN A 111 0.53 15.14 -15.23
C ASN A 111 -0.57 14.81 -16.23
N ILE A 112 -1.83 14.73 -15.82
CA ILE A 112 -2.97 14.38 -16.67
C ILE A 112 -3.66 15.65 -17.17
N LYS A 113 -4.07 15.64 -18.43
CA LYS A 113 -4.76 16.76 -19.09
C LYS A 113 -5.94 16.29 -19.94
N ALA A 114 -6.73 17.25 -20.41
CA ALA A 114 -7.87 16.96 -21.28
C ALA A 114 -7.44 16.19 -22.54
N GLY A 115 -8.15 15.11 -22.84
CA GLY A 115 -7.89 14.21 -23.95
C GLY A 115 -7.00 13.02 -23.62
N ASP A 116 -6.33 13.00 -22.47
CA ASP A 116 -5.66 11.81 -21.94
C ASP A 116 -6.66 10.77 -21.44
N GLU A 117 -6.20 9.53 -21.28
CA GLU A 117 -7.00 8.42 -20.76
C GLU A 117 -6.34 7.84 -19.50
N ILE A 118 -7.20 7.51 -18.51
CA ILE A 118 -6.83 6.75 -17.30
C ILE A 118 -7.53 5.41 -17.40
N ALA A 119 -6.80 4.32 -17.51
CA ALA A 119 -7.36 2.98 -17.54
C ALA A 119 -7.42 2.40 -16.13
N VAL A 120 -8.57 1.82 -15.76
CA VAL A 120 -8.78 1.12 -14.48
C VAL A 120 -9.50 -0.20 -14.75
N SER A 121 -9.27 -1.23 -13.92
CA SER A 121 -10.04 -2.45 -14.08
C SER A 121 -11.44 -2.31 -13.47
N ILE A 122 -12.39 -3.11 -13.96
CA ILE A 122 -13.73 -3.19 -13.36
C ILE A 122 -13.69 -3.89 -11.98
N LEU A 123 -12.60 -4.56 -11.66
CA LEU A 123 -12.38 -5.33 -10.43
C LEU A 123 -11.83 -4.50 -9.26
N GLU A 124 -11.70 -3.19 -9.45
CA GLU A 124 -11.06 -2.33 -8.46
C GLU A 124 -11.89 -2.16 -7.17
N HIS A 125 -11.19 -2.17 -6.05
CA HIS A 125 -11.76 -1.60 -4.83
C HIS A 125 -12.01 -0.10 -5.02
N HIS A 126 -13.02 0.46 -4.36
CA HIS A 126 -13.33 1.89 -4.43
C HIS A 126 -12.12 2.81 -4.19
N SER A 127 -11.16 2.37 -3.39
CA SER A 127 -9.91 3.11 -3.12
C SER A 127 -9.04 3.31 -4.35
N ASN A 128 -9.13 2.40 -5.34
CA ASN A 128 -8.39 2.49 -6.61
C ASN A 128 -9.30 2.84 -7.81
N LEU A 129 -10.51 3.27 -7.56
CA LEU A 129 -11.43 3.77 -8.58
C LEU A 129 -11.77 5.25 -8.39
N LEU A 130 -12.21 5.63 -7.18
CA LEU A 130 -12.74 6.98 -6.92
C LEU A 130 -11.69 8.09 -7.08
N PRO A 131 -10.41 7.91 -6.69
CA PRO A 131 -9.38 8.91 -6.94
C PRO A 131 -9.20 9.20 -8.44
N TRP A 132 -9.25 8.18 -9.29
CA TRP A 132 -9.11 8.33 -10.73
C TRP A 132 -10.32 8.99 -11.38
N GLN A 133 -11.53 8.73 -10.87
CA GLN A 133 -12.73 9.49 -11.26
C GLN A 133 -12.60 10.97 -10.90
N MET A 134 -12.01 11.29 -9.76
CA MET A 134 -11.74 12.66 -9.35
C MET A 134 -10.72 13.32 -10.27
N VAL A 135 -9.60 12.67 -10.57
CA VAL A 135 -8.58 13.18 -11.51
C VAL A 135 -9.18 13.40 -12.89
N ALA A 136 -9.90 12.42 -13.43
CA ALA A 136 -10.53 12.52 -14.75
C ALA A 136 -11.48 13.72 -14.84
N ARG A 137 -12.33 13.95 -13.81
CA ARG A 137 -13.21 15.11 -13.74
C ARG A 137 -12.46 16.43 -13.66
N ALA A 138 -11.40 16.49 -12.85
CA ALA A 138 -10.66 17.72 -12.62
C ALA A 138 -9.84 18.14 -13.85
N THR A 139 -9.32 17.19 -14.61
CA THR A 139 -8.41 17.42 -15.74
C THR A 139 -9.09 17.41 -17.12
N GLY A 140 -10.32 16.87 -17.18
CA GLY A 140 -11.01 16.62 -18.46
C GLY A 140 -10.50 15.38 -19.19
N ALA A 141 -9.77 14.50 -18.52
CA ALA A 141 -9.36 13.21 -19.04
C ALA A 141 -10.52 12.21 -19.07
N LYS A 142 -10.37 11.15 -19.83
CA LYS A 142 -11.35 10.07 -19.93
C LYS A 142 -10.97 8.89 -19.05
N LEU A 143 -11.90 8.39 -18.26
CA LEU A 143 -11.75 7.11 -17.57
C LEU A 143 -12.15 5.97 -18.52
N VAL A 144 -11.28 4.96 -18.64
CA VAL A 144 -11.46 3.78 -19.50
C VAL A 144 -11.45 2.55 -18.60
N PHE A 145 -12.43 1.65 -18.78
CA PHE A 145 -12.50 0.42 -17.99
C PHE A 145 -11.92 -0.76 -18.77
N LEU A 146 -11.11 -1.55 -18.09
CA LEU A 146 -10.75 -2.90 -18.50
C LEU A 146 -11.83 -3.83 -17.95
N ASP A 147 -12.67 -4.35 -18.83
CA ASP A 147 -13.75 -5.27 -18.46
C ASP A 147 -13.19 -6.68 -18.26
N CYS A 148 -13.91 -7.52 -17.52
CA CYS A 148 -13.57 -8.92 -17.32
C CYS A 148 -14.64 -9.83 -17.90
N GLU A 149 -14.29 -11.07 -18.18
CA GLU A 149 -15.19 -12.15 -18.56
C GLU A 149 -16.06 -12.59 -17.35
N GLU A 150 -17.02 -13.49 -17.57
CA GLU A 150 -17.93 -13.97 -16.53
C GLU A 150 -17.19 -14.68 -15.35
N ASP A 151 -16.03 -15.26 -15.60
CA ASP A 151 -15.16 -15.88 -14.58
C ASP A 151 -14.25 -14.87 -13.86
N GLY A 152 -14.27 -13.61 -14.29
CA GLY A 152 -13.47 -12.51 -13.75
C GLY A 152 -12.11 -12.34 -14.42
N GLU A 153 -11.76 -13.11 -15.46
CA GLU A 153 -10.51 -12.94 -16.20
C GLU A 153 -10.52 -11.65 -17.02
N ILE A 154 -9.46 -10.83 -16.89
CA ILE A 154 -9.20 -9.71 -17.80
C ILE A 154 -8.27 -10.23 -18.89
N THR A 155 -8.82 -10.39 -20.10
CA THR A 155 -8.07 -11.00 -21.21
C THR A 155 -7.03 -10.06 -21.79
N LYS A 156 -6.00 -10.63 -22.43
CA LYS A 156 -5.00 -9.83 -23.17
C LYS A 156 -5.64 -9.02 -24.29
N ALA A 157 -6.66 -9.56 -24.95
CA ALA A 157 -7.37 -8.85 -26.01
C ALA A 157 -8.09 -7.60 -25.49
N GLU A 158 -8.70 -7.68 -24.31
CA GLU A 158 -9.29 -6.53 -23.63
C GLU A 158 -8.24 -5.46 -23.31
N ILE A 159 -7.13 -5.86 -22.68
CA ILE A 159 -6.02 -4.97 -22.34
C ILE A 159 -5.48 -4.27 -23.60
N ASP A 160 -5.22 -5.01 -24.68
CA ASP A 160 -4.68 -4.48 -25.92
C ASP A 160 -5.64 -3.52 -26.62
N SER A 161 -6.94 -3.75 -26.51
CA SER A 161 -7.97 -2.91 -27.13
C SER A 161 -8.16 -1.58 -26.40
N LYS A 162 -7.93 -1.53 -25.10
CA LYS A 162 -8.23 -0.37 -24.24
C LYS A 162 -7.01 0.49 -23.94
N ILE A 163 -5.82 -0.11 -23.74
CA ILE A 163 -4.58 0.62 -23.44
C ILE A 163 -3.90 1.05 -24.74
N ASN A 164 -3.81 2.36 -24.95
CA ASN A 164 -3.34 2.95 -26.22
C ASN A 164 -2.51 4.22 -25.96
N GLY A 165 -2.00 4.88 -27.01
CA GLY A 165 -1.11 6.05 -26.92
C GLY A 165 -1.70 7.28 -26.18
N LYS A 166 -3.01 7.32 -25.89
CA LYS A 166 -3.65 8.35 -25.06
C LYS A 166 -3.64 7.96 -23.56
N THR A 167 -3.46 6.69 -23.26
CA THR A 167 -3.39 6.22 -21.88
C THR A 167 -2.13 6.78 -21.21
N LYS A 168 -2.31 7.39 -20.03
CA LYS A 168 -1.21 7.98 -19.25
C LYS A 168 -1.07 7.34 -17.87
N ILE A 169 -2.14 6.76 -17.37
CA ILE A 169 -2.16 6.00 -16.10
C ILE A 169 -2.93 4.72 -16.36
N VAL A 170 -2.41 3.61 -15.85
CA VAL A 170 -3.13 2.34 -15.71
C VAL A 170 -3.12 1.98 -14.23
N ALA A 171 -4.30 1.96 -13.60
CA ALA A 171 -4.45 1.61 -12.20
C ALA A 171 -5.20 0.27 -12.09
N CYS A 172 -4.55 -0.74 -11.49
CA CYS A 172 -5.11 -2.08 -11.43
C CYS A 172 -4.77 -2.78 -10.12
N THR A 173 -5.75 -3.48 -9.56
CA THR A 173 -5.51 -4.37 -8.41
C THR A 173 -4.76 -5.61 -8.84
N GLN A 174 -3.83 -6.10 -8.01
CA GLN A 174 -3.11 -7.34 -8.31
C GLN A 174 -3.93 -8.59 -7.97
N ILE A 175 -4.79 -8.50 -6.93
CA ILE A 175 -5.76 -9.55 -6.56
C ILE A 175 -7.07 -8.85 -6.20
N SER A 176 -8.19 -9.30 -6.78
CA SER A 176 -9.50 -8.76 -6.48
C SER A 176 -9.92 -9.05 -5.03
N ASN A 177 -10.37 -8.01 -4.33
CA ASN A 177 -10.91 -8.16 -2.96
C ASN A 177 -12.29 -8.84 -2.91
N VAL A 178 -12.99 -8.90 -4.04
CA VAL A 178 -14.32 -9.53 -4.14
C VAL A 178 -14.21 -10.96 -4.66
N LEU A 179 -13.49 -11.16 -5.76
CA LEU A 179 -13.40 -12.46 -6.42
C LEU A 179 -12.26 -13.33 -5.88
N GLY A 180 -11.23 -12.73 -5.27
CA GLY A 180 -10.05 -13.44 -4.77
C GLY A 180 -9.14 -13.98 -5.88
N ILE A 181 -9.34 -13.55 -7.12
CA ILE A 181 -8.54 -13.97 -8.28
C ILE A 181 -7.47 -12.95 -8.61
N PRO A 182 -6.28 -13.39 -9.11
CA PRO A 182 -5.25 -12.49 -9.60
C PRO A 182 -5.63 -11.89 -10.96
N THR A 183 -5.24 -10.64 -11.19
CA THR A 183 -5.26 -10.02 -12.51
C THR A 183 -3.95 -10.36 -13.26
N PRO A 184 -3.89 -10.26 -14.58
CA PRO A 184 -2.65 -10.43 -15.35
C PRO A 184 -1.77 -9.17 -15.24
N ILE A 185 -1.38 -8.83 -14.00
CA ILE A 185 -0.79 -7.54 -13.66
C ILE A 185 0.54 -7.28 -14.38
N GLU A 186 1.36 -8.32 -14.58
CA GLU A 186 2.62 -8.23 -15.29
C GLU A 186 2.39 -7.78 -16.74
N TYR A 187 1.40 -8.37 -17.42
CA TYR A 187 1.05 -8.00 -18.79
C TYR A 187 0.41 -6.60 -18.88
N ILE A 188 -0.39 -6.23 -17.88
CA ILE A 188 -0.98 -4.88 -17.79
C ILE A 188 0.12 -3.82 -17.68
N ILE A 189 1.14 -4.06 -16.84
CA ILE A 189 2.27 -3.15 -16.64
C ILE A 189 3.11 -3.06 -17.93
N GLU A 190 3.46 -4.20 -18.55
CA GLU A 190 4.18 -4.24 -19.83
C GLU A 190 3.44 -3.42 -20.90
N LYS A 191 2.13 -3.60 -21.01
CA LYS A 191 1.31 -2.87 -21.95
C LYS A 191 1.25 -1.37 -21.64
N ALA A 192 1.10 -0.99 -20.37
CA ALA A 192 1.12 0.40 -19.92
C ALA A 192 2.44 1.08 -20.33
N HIS A 193 3.57 0.46 -20.03
CA HIS A 193 4.89 0.99 -20.37
C HIS A 193 5.12 1.07 -21.89
N SER A 194 4.60 0.13 -22.66
CA SER A 194 4.73 0.15 -24.13
C SER A 194 4.11 1.37 -24.80
N VAL A 195 3.17 2.04 -24.10
CA VAL A 195 2.51 3.28 -24.57
C VAL A 195 2.96 4.53 -23.79
N GLY A 196 3.91 4.38 -22.87
CA GLY A 196 4.43 5.45 -22.02
C GLY A 196 3.48 5.86 -20.89
N ALA A 197 2.61 4.96 -20.45
CA ALA A 197 1.74 5.14 -19.30
C ALA A 197 2.42 4.66 -18.00
N VAL A 198 2.06 5.28 -16.88
CA VAL A 198 2.48 4.90 -15.52
C VAL A 198 1.53 3.83 -14.99
N ALA A 199 2.08 2.79 -14.35
CA ALA A 199 1.36 1.68 -13.75
C ALA A 199 1.24 1.84 -12.22
N VAL A 200 0.01 1.90 -11.73
CA VAL A 200 -0.34 1.99 -10.30
C VAL A 200 -0.99 0.70 -9.86
N VAL A 201 -0.36 0.00 -8.94
CA VAL A 201 -0.81 -1.33 -8.48
C VAL A 201 -1.40 -1.24 -7.08
N ASP A 202 -2.67 -1.64 -6.94
CA ASP A 202 -3.25 -1.89 -5.62
C ASP A 202 -2.87 -3.32 -5.17
N GLY A 203 -1.92 -3.38 -4.24
CA GLY A 203 -1.41 -4.61 -3.63
C GLY A 203 -2.09 -4.99 -2.32
N ALA A 204 -3.19 -4.34 -1.94
CA ALA A 204 -3.80 -4.52 -0.63
C ALA A 204 -4.22 -5.97 -0.36
N GLN A 205 -4.65 -6.72 -1.37
CA GLN A 205 -5.00 -8.14 -1.24
C GLN A 205 -3.86 -9.08 -1.62
N SER A 206 -2.86 -8.64 -2.36
CA SER A 206 -1.75 -9.51 -2.76
C SER A 206 -0.65 -9.60 -1.69
N ILE A 207 -0.37 -8.51 -0.97
CA ILE A 207 0.71 -8.45 0.00
C ILE A 207 0.64 -9.51 1.11
N PRO A 208 -0.55 -9.89 1.65
CA PRO A 208 -0.63 -10.95 2.64
C PRO A 208 -0.56 -12.37 2.05
N HIS A 209 -0.68 -12.55 0.72
CA HIS A 209 -0.88 -13.86 0.09
C HIS A 209 0.25 -14.29 -0.83
N LYS A 210 1.13 -13.39 -1.23
CA LYS A 210 2.26 -13.73 -2.10
C LYS A 210 3.47 -12.84 -1.84
N LYS A 211 4.64 -13.37 -2.09
CA LYS A 211 5.87 -12.57 -2.06
C LYS A 211 5.81 -11.53 -3.17
N ILE A 212 6.02 -10.28 -2.80
CA ILE A 212 6.04 -9.15 -3.73
C ILE A 212 7.50 -8.80 -4.07
N ASP A 213 7.74 -8.57 -5.35
CA ASP A 213 8.98 -8.02 -5.88
C ASP A 213 8.63 -6.88 -6.84
N VAL A 214 8.66 -5.65 -6.31
CA VAL A 214 8.26 -4.47 -7.08
C VAL A 214 9.20 -4.17 -8.25
N LYS A 215 10.47 -4.58 -8.16
CA LYS A 215 11.44 -4.44 -9.26
C LYS A 215 11.17 -5.43 -10.38
N ALA A 216 10.95 -6.69 -10.05
CA ALA A 216 10.62 -7.71 -11.05
C ALA A 216 9.26 -7.43 -11.69
N LEU A 217 8.30 -6.91 -10.92
CA LEU A 217 7.00 -6.48 -11.42
C LEU A 217 7.09 -5.22 -12.29
N ASP A 218 8.15 -4.43 -12.12
CA ASP A 218 8.35 -3.12 -12.74
C ASP A 218 7.20 -2.13 -12.46
N ALA A 219 6.56 -2.25 -11.30
CA ALA A 219 5.50 -1.32 -10.88
C ALA A 219 6.07 0.08 -10.69
N ASP A 220 5.37 1.11 -11.18
CA ASP A 220 5.74 2.50 -10.94
C ASP A 220 5.31 2.96 -9.56
N PHE A 221 4.11 2.53 -9.14
CA PHE A 221 3.60 2.68 -7.79
C PHE A 221 2.95 1.38 -7.32
N PHE A 222 3.14 1.05 -6.03
CA PHE A 222 2.51 -0.10 -5.38
C PHE A 222 2.02 0.30 -3.99
N ALA A 223 0.74 0.05 -3.71
CA ALA A 223 0.10 0.47 -2.47
C ALA A 223 -0.45 -0.71 -1.67
N PHE A 224 -0.27 -0.69 -0.33
CA PHE A 224 -0.91 -1.67 0.54
C PHE A 224 -1.22 -1.12 1.93
N SER A 225 -2.05 -1.84 2.68
CA SER A 225 -2.45 -1.52 4.05
C SER A 225 -1.87 -2.52 5.04
N GLY A 226 -1.32 -2.04 6.14
CA GLY A 226 -0.75 -2.89 7.20
C GLY A 226 -1.78 -3.81 7.85
N HIS A 227 -3.02 -3.33 8.04
CA HIS A 227 -4.08 -4.09 8.71
C HIS A 227 -4.55 -5.35 7.96
N LYS A 228 -4.15 -5.56 6.70
CA LYS A 228 -4.40 -6.78 5.95
C LYS A 228 -3.21 -7.76 6.03
N LEU A 229 -2.04 -7.26 6.39
CA LEU A 229 -0.78 -8.00 6.56
C LEU A 229 -0.49 -8.28 8.06
N CYS A 230 -1.46 -8.66 8.85
CA CYS A 230 -1.34 -8.86 10.31
C CYS A 230 -0.85 -7.63 11.09
N GLY A 231 -0.63 -6.50 10.45
CA GLY A 231 -0.17 -5.25 11.04
C GLY A 231 -1.29 -4.40 11.64
N PRO A 232 -0.96 -3.31 12.32
CA PRO A 232 -1.96 -2.43 12.94
C PRO A 232 -2.83 -1.71 11.91
N MET A 233 -3.99 -1.23 12.35
CA MET A 233 -4.79 -0.24 11.61
C MET A 233 -4.07 1.11 11.61
N GLY A 234 -4.43 1.98 10.66
CA GLY A 234 -3.87 3.34 10.62
C GLY A 234 -2.44 3.41 10.09
N ILE A 235 -1.93 2.33 9.49
CA ILE A 235 -0.67 2.31 8.77
C ILE A 235 -0.83 1.65 7.41
N GLY A 236 -0.24 2.26 6.38
CA GLY A 236 -0.15 1.77 5.02
C GLY A 236 1.17 2.18 4.40
N VAL A 237 1.41 1.71 3.22
CA VAL A 237 2.64 1.95 2.46
C VAL A 237 2.29 2.33 1.03
N LEU A 238 2.99 3.33 0.53
CA LEU A 238 3.17 3.58 -0.88
C LEU A 238 4.64 3.32 -1.23
N TYR A 239 4.87 2.40 -2.15
CA TYR A 239 6.09 2.33 -2.92
C TYR A 239 5.92 3.18 -4.18
N GLY A 240 6.95 3.90 -4.58
CA GLY A 240 7.03 4.56 -5.87
C GLY A 240 8.46 4.61 -6.38
N LYS A 241 8.63 4.51 -7.70
CA LYS A 241 9.95 4.71 -8.32
C LYS A 241 10.50 6.07 -7.95
N LYS A 242 11.77 6.12 -7.53
CA LYS A 242 12.40 7.32 -6.98
C LYS A 242 12.24 8.53 -7.89
N GLU A 243 12.47 8.38 -9.20
CA GLU A 243 12.36 9.46 -10.18
C GLU A 243 10.95 10.04 -10.31
N LEU A 244 9.91 9.22 -10.14
CA LEU A 244 8.52 9.69 -10.12
C LEU A 244 8.22 10.45 -8.84
N LEU A 245 8.65 9.90 -7.69
CA LEU A 245 8.48 10.54 -6.39
C LEU A 245 9.21 11.89 -6.32
N ASP A 246 10.43 11.98 -6.86
CA ASP A 246 11.19 13.23 -6.89
C ASP A 246 10.47 14.32 -7.68
N ALA A 247 9.84 13.94 -8.79
CA ALA A 247 9.12 14.86 -9.67
C ALA A 247 7.74 15.31 -9.12
N MET A 248 7.16 14.56 -8.18
CA MET A 248 5.83 14.85 -7.63
C MET A 248 5.87 15.97 -6.59
N PRO A 249 4.91 16.90 -6.58
CA PRO A 249 4.70 17.80 -5.44
C PRO A 249 4.24 17.02 -4.20
N PRO A 250 4.42 17.55 -2.99
CA PRO A 250 3.93 16.92 -1.78
C PRO A 250 2.39 16.80 -1.79
N PHE A 251 1.88 15.78 -1.09
CA PHE A 251 0.45 15.53 -0.95
C PHE A 251 -0.18 16.39 0.14
N LEU A 252 0.44 16.40 1.33
CA LEU A 252 0.05 17.21 2.47
C LEU A 252 1.12 18.25 2.76
N SER A 253 0.72 19.38 3.31
CA SER A 253 1.63 20.45 3.72
C SER A 253 1.55 20.62 5.23
N GLY A 254 2.71 20.70 5.91
CA GLY A 254 2.77 20.82 7.37
C GLY A 254 4.19 20.79 7.91
N GLY A 255 4.33 20.45 9.17
CA GLY A 255 5.64 20.20 9.78
C GLY A 255 6.28 18.91 9.22
N GLU A 256 7.54 18.71 9.49
CA GLU A 256 8.41 17.58 9.11
C GLU A 256 8.75 17.48 7.60
N MET A 257 7.83 17.81 6.70
CA MET A 257 7.98 17.64 5.26
C MET A 257 8.72 18.80 4.55
N ILE A 258 9.20 19.77 5.28
CA ILE A 258 9.86 21.00 4.76
C ILE A 258 11.35 21.02 5.13
N GLU A 259 12.15 21.65 4.28
CA GLU A 259 13.55 21.99 4.56
C GLU A 259 13.66 23.43 5.05
N TYR A 260 13.18 24.39 4.25
CA TYR A 260 13.15 25.81 4.60
C TYR A 260 11.78 26.41 4.36
N VAL A 261 11.39 27.36 5.20
CA VAL A 261 10.13 28.12 5.08
C VAL A 261 10.44 29.61 5.19
N SER A 262 9.95 30.37 4.23
CA SER A 262 9.87 31.83 4.28
C SER A 262 8.41 32.27 4.45
N ARG A 263 8.16 33.59 4.34
CA ARG A 263 6.78 34.13 4.36
C ARG A 263 5.97 33.70 3.13
N ASP A 264 6.63 33.57 1.99
CA ASP A 264 5.97 33.37 0.69
C ASP A 264 6.24 32.02 0.05
N THR A 265 7.30 31.31 0.47
CA THR A 265 7.75 30.07 -0.16
C THR A 265 8.26 29.05 0.85
N ALA A 266 8.24 27.78 0.47
CA ALA A 266 8.88 26.69 1.20
C ALA A 266 9.66 25.80 0.23
N THR A 267 10.76 25.22 0.70
CA THR A 267 11.41 24.08 0.08
C THR A 267 11.06 22.81 0.87
N TYR A 268 11.07 21.69 0.20
CA TYR A 268 10.61 20.43 0.77
C TYR A 268 11.79 19.57 1.20
N ALA A 269 11.56 18.72 2.19
CA ALA A 269 12.51 17.72 2.62
C ALA A 269 12.80 16.71 1.47
N GLU A 270 13.92 16.00 1.58
CA GLU A 270 14.24 14.92 0.67
C GLU A 270 13.24 13.75 0.82
N LEU A 271 13.25 12.85 -0.17
CA LEU A 271 12.48 11.61 -0.10
C LEU A 271 12.93 10.75 1.10
N PRO A 272 12.00 10.09 1.75
CA PRO A 272 10.56 10.08 1.53
C PRO A 272 9.80 11.16 2.29
N HIS A 273 10.49 11.92 3.15
CA HIS A 273 9.92 12.81 4.17
C HIS A 273 9.05 13.93 3.60
N LYS A 274 9.27 14.38 2.35
CA LYS A 274 8.40 15.37 1.72
C LYS A 274 6.94 14.93 1.58
N PHE A 275 6.64 13.64 1.72
CA PHE A 275 5.28 13.10 1.67
C PHE A 275 4.69 12.74 3.04
N GLU A 276 5.48 12.88 4.12
CA GLU A 276 5.10 12.50 5.49
C GLU A 276 4.96 13.75 6.38
N ALA A 277 3.90 14.52 6.13
CA ALA A 277 3.63 15.75 6.86
C ALA A 277 3.01 15.49 8.24
N GLY A 278 3.50 16.21 9.25
CA GLY A 278 3.02 16.14 10.64
C GLY A 278 3.71 15.05 11.45
N THR A 279 3.32 14.91 12.71
CA THR A 279 3.84 13.83 13.55
C THR A 279 3.44 12.48 12.99
N VAL A 280 4.44 11.65 12.70
CA VAL A 280 4.25 10.36 12.03
C VAL A 280 3.71 9.29 12.99
N ASN A 281 3.08 8.26 12.46
CA ASN A 281 2.56 7.10 13.20
C ASN A 281 3.69 6.10 13.49
N ALA A 282 4.58 6.44 14.43
CA ALA A 282 5.78 5.65 14.71
C ALA A 282 5.45 4.25 15.28
N GLU A 283 4.50 4.16 16.21
CA GLU A 283 4.05 2.89 16.79
C GLU A 283 3.40 1.98 15.73
N GLY A 284 2.65 2.58 14.80
CA GLY A 284 2.04 1.83 13.70
C GLY A 284 3.10 1.24 12.75
N VAL A 285 4.16 1.98 12.48
CA VAL A 285 5.28 1.55 11.64
C VAL A 285 6.08 0.43 12.31
N VAL A 286 6.35 0.54 13.63
CA VAL A 286 7.00 -0.51 14.42
C VAL A 286 6.15 -1.78 14.44
N GLY A 287 4.84 -1.63 14.64
CA GLY A 287 3.90 -2.76 14.57
C GLY A 287 3.84 -3.41 13.18
N LEU A 288 3.93 -2.62 12.10
CA LEU A 288 4.03 -3.15 10.73
C LEU A 288 5.33 -3.93 10.51
N ALA A 289 6.45 -3.45 11.04
CA ALA A 289 7.72 -4.15 10.95
C ALA A 289 7.68 -5.52 11.67
N ALA A 290 7.04 -5.58 12.84
CA ALA A 290 6.82 -6.83 13.57
C ALA A 290 5.87 -7.78 12.81
N ALA A 291 4.86 -7.25 12.12
CA ALA A 291 3.97 -8.05 11.28
C ALA A 291 4.71 -8.67 10.08
N ILE A 292 5.63 -7.93 9.47
CA ILE A 292 6.49 -8.43 8.40
C ILE A 292 7.35 -9.58 8.91
N ASP A 293 8.02 -9.42 10.06
CA ASP A 293 8.82 -10.50 10.67
C ASP A 293 7.99 -11.76 10.92
N TYR A 294 6.76 -11.58 11.42
CA TYR A 294 5.85 -12.68 11.67
C TYR A 294 5.47 -13.42 10.39
N VAL A 295 5.10 -12.69 9.33
CA VAL A 295 4.70 -13.29 8.04
C VAL A 295 5.90 -13.95 7.35
N GLU A 296 7.08 -13.33 7.36
CA GLU A 296 8.30 -13.93 6.82
C GLU A 296 8.71 -15.19 7.59
N GLY A 297 8.49 -15.23 8.90
CA GLY A 297 8.75 -16.39 9.75
C GLY A 297 7.84 -17.59 9.44
N ILE A 298 6.61 -17.34 8.95
CA ILE A 298 5.68 -18.39 8.50
C ILE A 298 5.98 -18.79 7.06
N GLY A 299 6.26 -17.83 6.18
CA GLY A 299 6.38 -18.01 4.74
C GLY A 299 5.06 -17.92 4.00
N TYR A 300 5.12 -18.09 2.68
CA TYR A 300 3.96 -18.03 1.76
C TYR A 300 3.60 -19.38 1.15
N ASP A 301 4.24 -20.47 1.60
CA ASP A 301 4.04 -21.84 1.07
C ASP A 301 2.84 -22.57 1.73
#